data_98ee8ba8f10f98d4507801350f3ed38c
#
_entry.id   98ee8ba8f10f98d4507801350f3ed38c
#
_cell.length_a   1.000
_cell.length_b   1.000
_cell.length_c   1.000
_cell.angle_alpha   90.00
_cell.angle_beta   90.00
_cell.angle_gamma   90.00
#
_symmetry.space_group_name_H-M   'P 1'
#
loop_
_entity.id
_entity.type
_entity.pdbx_description
1 polymer ?
#
loop_
_entity_poly.entity_id
_entity_poly.type
_entity_poly.pdbx_seq_one_letter_code
_entity_poly.pdbx_strand_id
1 'polypeptide(L)'
;MADPKEVIKRLQQADSNLPVQVGREGAIIGEPTGYISTRCPTIDYLIGRPGVPLGGITLLVGAYGSGKSTIILNVLAEAQASGGQAVIFDTEGRLNFDRAQKLGVDLDNLIVAQPDTLEDTFDGVKAIINAAREALGEDDHIVIAIDSVAGAPMEKETKAVKMALGAQSVLIRRELRVLSNLVNRQRIALVITSQPRQRINLGAWGKPGTHWLGEDAIGHAAMTTILLEEQKQFGDDAASPIGHHIMATLIDTRIAGCTEPTCKECRRKDFRRTFDFYDATGPDFFSSALDVLQEKKAVTYKGGWYKFKEHKPFRRSDFEQKITEYPELLDTLRNILNGGHYD
;
A
#
# COMPACT_ATOMS: atom_id res chain seq x y z
N MET A 1 24.38 4.69 37.32
CA MET A 1 24.28 4.81 35.86
C MET A 1 23.92 6.24 35.53
N ALA A 2 24.48 6.83 34.49
CA ALA A 2 24.09 8.16 34.04
C ALA A 2 22.63 8.16 33.60
N ASP A 3 21.89 9.22 33.84
CA ASP A 3 20.51 9.37 33.36
C ASP A 3 20.54 9.44 31.83
N PRO A 4 19.80 8.55 31.12
CA PRO A 4 19.72 8.58 29.65
C PRO A 4 19.32 9.96 29.09
N LYS A 5 18.48 10.72 29.77
CA LYS A 5 18.07 12.06 29.35
C LYS A 5 19.22 13.07 29.35
N GLU A 6 20.13 12.98 30.32
CA GLU A 6 21.34 13.81 30.35
C GLU A 6 22.30 13.46 29.21
N VAL A 7 22.44 12.17 28.92
CA VAL A 7 23.22 11.71 27.76
C VAL A 7 22.67 12.21 26.44
N ILE A 8 21.35 12.12 26.25
CA ILE A 8 20.64 12.63 25.07
C ILE A 8 20.88 14.14 24.90
N LYS A 9 20.74 14.91 25.98
CA LYS A 9 20.97 16.37 25.97
C LYS A 9 22.37 16.71 25.48
N ARG A 10 23.38 15.99 25.95
CA ARG A 10 24.78 16.17 25.50
C ARG A 10 25.01 15.76 24.05
N LEU A 11 24.37 14.68 23.59
CA LEU A 11 24.44 14.25 22.21
C LEU A 11 23.79 15.29 21.26
N GLN A 12 22.64 15.83 21.62
CA GLN A 12 21.98 16.89 20.87
C GLN A 12 22.77 18.21 20.82
N GLN A 13 23.56 18.48 21.85
CA GLN A 13 24.48 19.62 21.85
C GLN A 13 25.71 19.39 20.95
N ALA A 14 26.15 18.15 20.84
CA ALA A 14 27.31 17.78 20.01
C ALA A 14 26.91 17.66 18.52
N ASP A 15 25.71 17.15 18.23
CA ASP A 15 25.15 17.03 16.88
C ASP A 15 23.64 17.24 16.94
N SER A 16 23.19 18.45 16.57
CA SER A 16 21.78 18.84 16.60
C SER A 16 20.92 18.06 15.58
N ASN A 17 21.54 17.43 14.58
CA ASN A 17 20.84 16.66 13.55
C ASN A 17 20.69 15.18 13.92
N LEU A 18 21.38 14.72 15.00
CA LEU A 18 21.26 13.34 15.43
C LEU A 18 19.93 13.14 16.21
N PRO A 19 18.98 12.40 15.65
CA PRO A 19 17.71 12.13 16.31
C PRO A 19 17.91 11.07 17.40
N VAL A 20 17.84 11.48 18.65
CA VAL A 20 18.02 10.61 19.83
C VAL A 20 16.88 10.80 20.81
N GLN A 21 16.45 9.71 21.45
CA GLN A 21 15.41 9.69 22.47
C GLN A 21 15.54 8.50 23.43
N VAL A 22 14.83 8.55 24.56
CA VAL A 22 14.69 7.41 25.45
C VAL A 22 13.72 6.38 24.84
N GLY A 23 14.10 5.11 24.80
CA GLY A 23 13.33 4.05 24.14
C GLY A 23 11.88 3.89 24.65
N ARG A 24 11.56 4.34 25.87
CA ARG A 24 10.18 4.36 26.40
C ARG A 24 9.33 5.54 25.93
N GLU A 25 9.93 6.60 25.41
CA GLU A 25 9.21 7.77 24.91
C GLU A 25 8.65 7.57 23.51
N GLY A 26 8.67 6.32 23.05
CA GLY A 26 8.18 5.86 21.75
C GLY A 26 9.31 5.75 20.76
N ALA A 27 9.28 4.69 19.95
CA ALA A 27 10.18 4.59 18.80
C ALA A 27 9.72 5.60 17.75
N ILE A 28 10.28 6.79 17.77
CA ILE A 28 10.02 7.77 16.69
C ILE A 28 10.48 7.22 15.34
N ILE A 29 11.40 6.25 15.37
CA ILE A 29 11.98 5.67 14.15
C ILE A 29 11.22 4.39 13.79
N GLY A 30 10.47 4.43 12.67
CA GLY A 30 9.88 3.26 12.04
C GLY A 30 8.39 3.04 12.28
N GLU A 31 7.72 3.84 13.13
CA GLU A 31 6.26 3.79 13.22
C GLU A 31 5.59 4.76 12.24
N PRO A 32 4.52 4.33 11.56
CA PRO A 32 3.75 5.20 10.68
C PRO A 32 3.12 6.36 11.44
N THR A 33 3.11 7.54 10.83
CA THR A 33 2.46 8.75 11.39
C THR A 33 0.96 8.80 11.12
N GLY A 34 0.43 7.86 10.33
CA GLY A 34 -0.95 7.71 9.96
C GLY A 34 -1.12 6.69 8.83
N TYR A 35 -2.31 6.59 8.28
CA TYR A 35 -2.62 5.63 7.22
C TYR A 35 -3.59 6.26 6.22
N ILE A 36 -3.48 5.86 4.95
CA ILE A 36 -4.39 6.24 3.86
C ILE A 36 -5.05 4.97 3.33
N SER A 37 -6.38 4.89 3.37
CA SER A 37 -7.12 3.70 2.94
C SER A 37 -6.88 3.38 1.46
N THR A 38 -6.81 2.09 1.15
CA THR A 38 -6.77 1.60 -0.23
C THR A 38 -8.16 1.59 -0.88
N ARG A 39 -9.22 1.98 -0.15
CA ARG A 39 -10.63 1.78 -0.51
C ARG A 39 -10.97 0.31 -0.80
N CYS A 40 -10.13 -0.61 -0.35
CA CYS A 40 -10.35 -2.04 -0.37
C CYS A 40 -10.18 -2.58 1.06
N PRO A 41 -11.26 -2.76 1.83
CA PRO A 41 -11.21 -3.25 3.21
C PRO A 41 -10.42 -4.55 3.38
N THR A 42 -10.42 -5.43 2.37
CA THR A 42 -9.63 -6.66 2.38
C THR A 42 -8.13 -6.37 2.37
N ILE A 43 -7.66 -5.41 1.58
CA ILE A 43 -6.24 -5.02 1.55
C ILE A 43 -5.86 -4.33 2.86
N ASP A 44 -6.68 -3.38 3.32
CA ASP A 44 -6.45 -2.69 4.58
C ASP A 44 -6.39 -3.69 5.75
N TYR A 45 -7.28 -4.68 5.76
CA TYR A 45 -7.27 -5.76 6.74
C TYR A 45 -6.01 -6.65 6.66
N LEU A 46 -5.52 -6.96 5.45
CA LEU A 46 -4.26 -7.69 5.27
C LEU A 46 -3.05 -6.91 5.82
N ILE A 47 -3.03 -5.60 5.61
CA ILE A 47 -2.02 -4.71 6.19
C ILE A 47 -2.11 -4.70 7.72
N GLY A 48 -3.29 -4.94 8.28
CA GLY A 48 -3.58 -4.87 9.72
C GLY A 48 -3.71 -3.44 10.24
N ARG A 49 -3.93 -2.48 9.34
CA ARG A 49 -4.12 -1.06 9.58
C ARG A 49 -5.07 -0.49 8.51
N PRO A 50 -5.67 0.67 8.73
CA PRO A 50 -6.66 1.25 7.81
C PRO A 50 -6.03 1.81 6.52
N GLY A 51 -5.07 1.13 5.94
CA GLY A 51 -4.49 1.48 4.66
C GLY A 51 -2.96 1.49 4.61
N VAL A 52 -2.42 2.16 3.60
CA VAL A 52 -0.98 2.33 3.39
C VAL A 52 -0.37 3.30 4.41
N PRO A 53 0.84 3.01 4.94
CA PRO A 53 1.44 3.80 6.01
C PRO A 53 1.97 5.15 5.52
N LEU A 54 1.66 6.22 6.25
CA LEU A 54 2.37 7.49 6.17
C LEU A 54 3.71 7.38 6.93
N GLY A 55 4.79 7.80 6.32
CA GLY A 55 6.15 7.60 6.81
C GLY A 55 6.78 6.30 6.32
N GLY A 56 6.19 5.65 5.31
CA GLY A 56 6.66 4.37 4.82
C GLY A 56 6.49 4.12 3.32
N ILE A 57 7.05 3.01 2.88
CA ILE A 57 6.96 2.52 1.51
C ILE A 57 6.05 1.30 1.47
N THR A 58 5.05 1.32 0.59
CA THR A 58 4.21 0.16 0.27
C THR A 58 4.52 -0.32 -1.13
N LEU A 59 4.79 -1.63 -1.27
CA LEU A 59 5.01 -2.27 -2.56
C LEU A 59 3.80 -3.11 -2.95
N LEU A 60 3.26 -2.84 -4.12
CA LEU A 60 2.23 -3.65 -4.78
C LEU A 60 2.86 -4.44 -5.94
N VAL A 61 2.87 -5.76 -5.83
CA VAL A 61 3.41 -6.66 -6.85
C VAL A 61 2.25 -7.37 -7.56
N GLY A 62 2.35 -7.58 -8.86
CA GLY A 62 1.35 -8.36 -9.58
C GLY A 62 1.56 -8.29 -11.09
N ALA A 63 0.99 -9.25 -11.81
CA ALA A 63 1.00 -9.26 -13.26
C ALA A 63 0.21 -8.07 -13.85
N TYR A 64 0.30 -7.88 -15.17
CA TYR A 64 -0.59 -6.97 -15.86
C TYR A 64 -2.05 -7.39 -15.61
N GLY A 65 -2.94 -6.42 -15.40
CA GLY A 65 -4.36 -6.70 -15.11
C GLY A 65 -4.69 -7.04 -13.65
N SER A 66 -3.70 -7.22 -12.77
CA SER A 66 -3.95 -7.59 -11.36
C SER A 66 -4.48 -6.46 -10.46
N GLY A 67 -4.85 -5.29 -11.02
CA GLY A 67 -5.48 -4.20 -10.28
C GLY A 67 -4.55 -3.21 -9.58
N LYS A 68 -3.21 -3.35 -9.69
CA LYS A 68 -2.23 -2.48 -9.01
C LYS A 68 -2.47 -0.98 -9.23
N SER A 69 -2.58 -0.57 -10.50
CA SER A 69 -2.80 0.85 -10.86
C SER A 69 -4.13 1.37 -10.32
N THR A 70 -5.17 0.53 -10.28
CA THR A 70 -6.47 0.91 -9.68
C THR A 70 -6.35 1.10 -8.17
N ILE A 71 -5.63 0.24 -7.46
CA ILE A 71 -5.38 0.42 -6.03
C ILE A 71 -4.59 1.72 -5.78
N ILE A 72 -3.58 2.02 -6.60
CA ILE A 72 -2.86 3.31 -6.53
C ILE A 72 -3.84 4.48 -6.68
N LEU A 73 -4.68 4.47 -7.73
CA LEU A 73 -5.65 5.54 -7.96
C LEU A 73 -6.62 5.72 -6.79
N ASN A 74 -7.06 4.62 -6.18
CA ASN A 74 -7.88 4.67 -4.97
C ASN A 74 -7.15 5.33 -3.79
N VAL A 75 -5.87 5.00 -3.57
CA VAL A 75 -5.06 5.61 -2.51
C VAL A 75 -4.85 7.10 -2.77
N LEU A 76 -4.59 7.50 -4.02
CA LEU A 76 -4.45 8.91 -4.41
C LEU A 76 -5.75 9.68 -4.19
N ALA A 77 -6.90 9.11 -4.61
CA ALA A 77 -8.21 9.70 -4.40
C ALA A 77 -8.55 9.83 -2.90
N GLU A 78 -8.16 8.86 -2.08
CA GLU A 78 -8.36 8.91 -0.62
C GLU A 78 -7.46 9.96 0.04
N ALA A 79 -6.21 10.11 -0.44
CA ALA A 79 -5.34 11.16 0.03
C ALA A 79 -5.93 12.55 -0.21
N GLN A 80 -6.45 12.80 -1.42
CA GLN A 80 -7.12 14.07 -1.75
C GLN A 80 -8.40 14.27 -0.94
N ALA A 81 -9.23 13.23 -0.79
CA ALA A 81 -10.47 13.28 0.00
C ALA A 81 -10.21 13.60 1.48
N SER A 82 -9.05 13.22 2.01
CA SER A 82 -8.62 13.50 3.38
C SER A 82 -7.81 14.81 3.51
N GLY A 83 -7.75 15.63 2.46
CA GLY A 83 -7.11 16.95 2.46
C GLY A 83 -5.61 16.93 2.15
N GLY A 84 -5.06 15.78 1.71
CA GLY A 84 -3.66 15.65 1.34
C GLY A 84 -3.38 15.89 -0.13
N GLN A 85 -2.09 15.86 -0.47
CA GLN A 85 -1.60 15.97 -1.84
C GLN A 85 -1.43 14.60 -2.48
N ALA A 86 -1.73 14.50 -3.78
CA ALA A 86 -1.59 13.31 -4.58
C ALA A 86 -0.60 13.54 -5.73
N VAL A 87 0.40 12.66 -5.83
CA VAL A 87 1.43 12.71 -6.87
C VAL A 87 1.58 11.35 -7.51
N ILE A 88 1.65 11.27 -8.83
CA ILE A 88 1.92 10.03 -9.55
C ILE A 88 3.08 10.22 -10.56
N PHE A 89 4.04 9.31 -10.49
CA PHE A 89 5.07 9.11 -11.49
C PHE A 89 4.61 7.99 -12.42
N ASP A 90 4.09 8.36 -13.58
CA ASP A 90 3.64 7.44 -14.64
C ASP A 90 4.81 7.12 -15.58
N THR A 91 5.60 6.12 -15.22
CA THR A 91 6.80 5.73 -15.98
C THR A 91 6.48 4.89 -17.22
N GLU A 92 5.26 4.39 -17.34
CA GLU A 92 4.80 3.61 -18.49
C GLU A 92 4.02 4.47 -19.50
N GLY A 93 3.64 5.71 -19.14
CA GLY A 93 2.82 6.58 -19.98
C GLY A 93 1.42 6.02 -20.22
N ARG A 94 0.85 5.33 -19.26
CA ARG A 94 -0.43 4.61 -19.40
C ARG A 94 -1.53 5.10 -18.45
N LEU A 95 -1.32 6.20 -17.78
CA LEU A 95 -2.32 6.77 -16.89
C LEU A 95 -3.58 7.13 -17.68
N ASN A 96 -4.69 6.50 -17.33
CA ASN A 96 -5.99 6.80 -17.91
C ASN A 96 -6.73 7.80 -17.02
N PHE A 97 -6.80 9.06 -17.46
CA PHE A 97 -7.42 10.16 -16.71
C PHE A 97 -8.92 9.96 -16.50
N ASP A 98 -9.65 9.44 -17.50
CA ASP A 98 -11.09 9.17 -17.37
C ASP A 98 -11.35 8.12 -16.29
N ARG A 99 -10.50 7.09 -16.22
CA ARG A 99 -10.57 6.07 -15.18
C ARG A 99 -10.21 6.65 -13.81
N ALA A 100 -9.15 7.46 -13.73
CA ALA A 100 -8.75 8.12 -12.49
C ALA A 100 -9.90 8.97 -11.92
N GLN A 101 -10.54 9.77 -12.78
CA GLN A 101 -11.69 10.59 -12.39
C GLN A 101 -12.89 9.74 -11.91
N LYS A 102 -13.20 8.63 -12.60
CA LYS A 102 -14.26 7.69 -12.18
C LYS A 102 -14.00 7.04 -10.83
N LEU A 103 -12.73 6.83 -10.49
CA LEU A 103 -12.30 6.32 -9.18
C LEU A 103 -12.25 7.42 -8.09
N GLY A 104 -12.59 8.66 -8.46
CA GLY A 104 -12.68 9.80 -7.54
C GLY A 104 -11.39 10.57 -7.35
N VAL A 105 -10.42 10.42 -8.26
CA VAL A 105 -9.24 11.29 -8.28
C VAL A 105 -9.64 12.65 -8.82
N ASP A 106 -9.33 13.70 -8.07
CA ASP A 106 -9.45 15.08 -8.50
C ASP A 106 -8.24 15.41 -9.40
N LEU A 107 -8.50 15.52 -10.71
CA LEU A 107 -7.46 15.74 -11.71
C LEU A 107 -6.87 17.16 -11.65
N ASP A 108 -7.63 18.15 -11.18
CA ASP A 108 -7.16 19.53 -11.06
C ASP A 108 -6.13 19.67 -9.92
N ASN A 109 -6.16 18.76 -8.95
CA ASN A 109 -5.24 18.70 -7.81
C ASN A 109 -4.31 17.47 -7.84
N LEU A 110 -4.22 16.78 -8.97
CA LEU A 110 -3.28 15.66 -9.16
C LEU A 110 -1.99 16.14 -9.80
N ILE A 111 -0.86 15.92 -9.15
CA ILE A 111 0.46 16.15 -9.74
C ILE A 111 0.87 14.90 -10.52
N VAL A 112 1.09 15.04 -11.83
CA VAL A 112 1.53 13.95 -12.71
C VAL A 112 2.94 14.24 -13.23
N ALA A 113 3.85 13.30 -13.07
CA ALA A 113 5.19 13.32 -13.63
C ALA A 113 5.39 12.13 -14.58
N GLN A 114 6.00 12.38 -15.74
CA GLN A 114 6.37 11.35 -16.72
C GLN A 114 7.88 11.42 -16.96
N PRO A 115 8.68 10.78 -16.10
CA PRO A 115 10.13 10.79 -16.22
C PRO A 115 10.60 9.90 -17.36
N ASP A 116 11.70 10.30 -18.03
CA ASP A 116 12.29 9.55 -19.14
C ASP A 116 13.11 8.34 -18.65
N THR A 117 13.68 8.43 -17.44
CA THR A 117 14.53 7.38 -16.87
C THR A 117 14.15 7.03 -15.42
N LEU A 118 14.66 5.89 -14.98
CA LEU A 118 14.48 5.46 -13.60
C LEU A 118 15.22 6.39 -12.62
N GLU A 119 16.39 6.91 -13.04
CA GLU A 119 17.14 7.91 -12.31
C GLU A 119 16.32 9.20 -12.13
N ASP A 120 15.72 9.72 -13.21
CA ASP A 120 14.83 10.90 -13.16
C ASP A 120 13.61 10.66 -12.27
N THR A 121 13.08 9.45 -12.26
CA THR A 121 11.97 9.08 -11.37
C THR A 121 12.36 9.28 -9.91
N PHE A 122 13.49 8.72 -9.48
CA PHE A 122 13.93 8.82 -8.09
C PHE A 122 14.34 10.24 -7.71
N ASP A 123 14.98 10.98 -8.60
CA ASP A 123 15.35 12.37 -8.37
C ASP A 123 14.12 13.28 -8.29
N GLY A 124 13.11 13.04 -9.13
CA GLY A 124 11.82 13.71 -9.07
C GLY A 124 11.08 13.45 -7.74
N VAL A 125 11.06 12.21 -7.28
CA VAL A 125 10.48 11.87 -5.96
C VAL A 125 11.17 12.63 -4.83
N LYS A 126 12.51 12.67 -4.80
CA LYS A 126 13.26 13.45 -3.80
C LYS A 126 12.95 14.95 -3.87
N ALA A 127 12.85 15.49 -5.08
CA ALA A 127 12.49 16.90 -5.28
C ALA A 127 11.10 17.22 -4.74
N ILE A 128 10.09 16.36 -5.01
CA ILE A 128 8.73 16.50 -4.46
C ILE A 128 8.75 16.43 -2.94
N ILE A 129 9.46 15.46 -2.35
CA ILE A 129 9.56 15.32 -0.88
C ILE A 129 10.17 16.59 -0.26
N ASN A 130 11.22 17.16 -0.86
CA ASN A 130 11.85 18.38 -0.36
C ASN A 130 10.94 19.60 -0.49
N ALA A 131 10.30 19.78 -1.65
CA ALA A 131 9.33 20.86 -1.86
C ALA A 131 8.14 20.77 -0.89
N ALA A 132 7.67 19.56 -0.64
CA ALA A 132 6.61 19.30 0.32
C ALA A 132 6.98 19.73 1.75
N ARG A 133 8.21 19.47 2.17
CA ARG A 133 8.71 19.89 3.51
C ARG A 133 8.69 21.40 3.71
N GLU A 134 8.87 22.13 2.62
CA GLU A 134 8.90 23.61 2.65
C GLU A 134 7.50 24.22 2.56
N ALA A 135 6.57 23.53 1.89
CA ALA A 135 5.26 24.08 1.53
C ALA A 135 4.11 23.65 2.45
N LEU A 136 4.22 22.48 3.12
CA LEU A 136 3.14 21.87 3.87
C LEU A 136 3.30 22.06 5.38
N GLY A 137 2.17 22.15 6.09
CA GLY A 137 2.10 22.12 7.54
C GLY A 137 2.43 20.74 8.13
N GLU A 138 2.63 20.69 9.44
CA GLU A 138 2.96 19.44 10.14
C GLU A 138 1.85 18.38 10.04
N ASP A 139 0.60 18.80 9.91
CA ASP A 139 -0.56 17.92 9.80
C ASP A 139 -0.88 17.49 8.36
N ASP A 140 -0.30 18.13 7.35
CA ASP A 140 -0.54 17.82 5.96
C ASP A 140 0.15 16.51 5.57
N HIS A 141 -0.45 15.79 4.62
CA HIS A 141 0.11 14.53 4.14
C HIS A 141 0.19 14.48 2.61
N ILE A 142 1.09 13.64 2.12
CA ILE A 142 1.28 13.41 0.69
C ILE A 142 1.30 11.92 0.40
N VAL A 143 0.63 11.53 -0.67
CA VAL A 143 0.83 10.22 -1.30
C VAL A 143 1.58 10.40 -2.60
N ILE A 144 2.72 9.72 -2.72
CA ILE A 144 3.52 9.66 -3.94
C ILE A 144 3.43 8.23 -4.48
N ALA A 145 2.98 8.08 -5.71
CA ALA A 145 2.89 6.80 -6.38
C ALA A 145 3.94 6.69 -7.51
N ILE A 146 4.52 5.51 -7.70
CA ILE A 146 5.38 5.18 -8.85
C ILE A 146 4.76 3.98 -9.56
N ASP A 147 4.26 4.18 -10.76
CA ASP A 147 3.65 3.11 -11.57
C ASP A 147 4.36 3.00 -12.94
N SER A 148 5.37 2.13 -13.09
CA SER A 148 5.99 1.21 -12.15
C SER A 148 7.52 1.39 -12.13
N VAL A 149 8.22 0.87 -11.12
CA VAL A 149 9.72 0.90 -11.12
C VAL A 149 10.33 0.05 -12.25
N ALA A 150 9.53 -0.76 -12.93
CA ALA A 150 9.95 -1.56 -14.07
C ALA A 150 9.68 -0.87 -15.42
N GLY A 151 8.91 0.22 -15.44
CA GLY A 151 8.46 0.88 -16.67
C GLY A 151 9.49 1.81 -17.29
N ALA A 152 10.28 2.52 -16.46
CA ALA A 152 11.30 3.41 -16.97
C ALA A 152 12.63 2.68 -17.26
N PRO A 153 13.29 2.98 -18.40
CA PRO A 153 14.64 2.50 -18.67
C PRO A 153 15.65 3.19 -17.76
N MET A 154 16.83 2.60 -17.59
CA MET A 154 17.95 3.30 -16.98
C MET A 154 18.58 4.30 -17.97
N GLU A 155 19.17 5.39 -17.46
CA GLU A 155 19.88 6.38 -18.29
C GLU A 155 20.96 5.74 -19.20
N LYS A 156 21.64 4.70 -18.72
CA LYS A 156 22.63 3.95 -19.51
C LYS A 156 22.00 3.14 -20.64
N GLU A 157 20.77 2.68 -20.50
CA GLU A 157 20.05 1.98 -21.56
C GLU A 157 19.69 2.96 -22.69
N THR A 158 19.28 4.17 -22.38
CA THR A 158 18.98 5.19 -23.38
C THR A 158 20.23 5.63 -24.16
N LYS A 159 21.41 5.55 -23.52
CA LYS A 159 22.70 5.88 -24.14
C LYS A 159 23.40 4.70 -24.82
N ALA A 160 22.73 3.55 -25.00
CA ALA A 160 23.25 2.32 -25.60
C ALA A 160 24.59 1.80 -24.99
N VAL A 161 24.80 2.04 -23.70
CA VAL A 161 25.97 1.58 -22.98
C VAL A 161 25.78 0.17 -22.47
N LYS A 162 26.76 -0.72 -22.59
CA LYS A 162 26.71 -2.08 -22.02
C LYS A 162 26.48 -2.00 -20.50
N MET A 163 25.39 -2.62 -20.05
CA MET A 163 25.05 -2.69 -18.64
C MET A 163 25.53 -4.00 -18.01
N ALA A 164 25.94 -3.91 -16.74
CA ALA A 164 26.17 -5.09 -15.91
C ALA A 164 24.82 -5.75 -15.56
N LEU A 165 24.79 -7.07 -15.54
CA LEU A 165 23.64 -7.82 -15.06
C LEU A 165 23.25 -7.36 -13.64
N GLY A 166 21.98 -7.00 -13.45
CA GLY A 166 21.47 -6.56 -12.14
C GLY A 166 21.67 -5.07 -11.81
N ALA A 167 22.24 -4.25 -12.72
CA ALA A 167 22.46 -2.82 -12.48
C ALA A 167 21.19 -2.07 -12.04
N GLN A 168 20.05 -2.38 -12.66
CA GLN A 168 18.75 -1.80 -12.29
C GLN A 168 18.36 -2.12 -10.84
N SER A 169 18.55 -3.37 -10.40
CA SER A 169 18.26 -3.77 -9.02
C SER A 169 19.19 -3.08 -8.01
N VAL A 170 20.46 -2.82 -8.39
CA VAL A 170 21.43 -2.11 -7.54
C VAL A 170 21.01 -0.63 -7.40
N LEU A 171 20.60 0.01 -8.49
CA LEU A 171 20.09 1.38 -8.47
C LEU A 171 18.85 1.48 -7.57
N ILE A 172 17.85 0.63 -7.80
CA ILE A 172 16.61 0.59 -6.99
C ILE A 172 16.95 0.43 -5.50
N ARG A 173 17.85 -0.50 -5.16
CA ARG A 173 18.27 -0.72 -3.76
C ARG A 173 18.87 0.53 -3.11
N ARG A 174 19.75 1.22 -3.82
CA ARG A 174 20.36 2.45 -3.33
C ARG A 174 19.34 3.53 -3.09
N GLU A 175 18.49 3.79 -4.09
CA GLU A 175 17.52 4.88 -4.07
C GLU A 175 16.42 4.64 -3.03
N LEU A 176 15.89 3.42 -2.95
CA LEU A 176 14.86 3.11 -1.95
C LEU A 176 15.36 3.20 -0.51
N ARG A 177 16.65 2.91 -0.25
CA ARG A 177 17.24 3.16 1.08
C ARG A 177 17.24 4.66 1.41
N VAL A 178 17.60 5.50 0.45
CA VAL A 178 17.55 6.97 0.62
C VAL A 178 16.12 7.43 0.84
N LEU A 179 15.19 7.01 -0.01
CA LEU A 179 13.78 7.40 0.07
C LEU A 179 13.13 6.90 1.37
N SER A 180 13.43 5.68 1.83
CA SER A 180 12.94 5.17 3.10
C SER A 180 13.32 6.07 4.28
N ASN A 181 14.56 6.57 4.29
CA ASN A 181 15.00 7.54 5.31
C ASN A 181 14.31 8.92 5.15
N LEU A 182 14.07 9.34 3.91
CA LEU A 182 13.44 10.63 3.64
C LEU A 182 11.96 10.64 4.03
N VAL A 183 11.20 9.59 3.73
CA VAL A 183 9.77 9.50 4.08
C VAL A 183 9.55 9.17 5.56
N ASN A 184 10.50 8.49 6.20
CA ASN A 184 10.41 8.14 7.61
C ASN A 184 10.21 9.41 8.46
N ARG A 185 9.30 9.33 9.44
CA ARG A 185 8.88 10.45 10.31
C ARG A 185 8.13 11.58 9.62
N GLN A 186 7.76 11.41 8.37
CA GLN A 186 6.96 12.38 7.64
C GLN A 186 5.58 11.79 7.34
N ARG A 187 4.64 12.68 7.11
CA ARG A 187 3.31 12.27 6.66
C ARG A 187 3.30 12.03 5.14
N ILE A 188 4.25 11.20 4.67
CA ILE A 188 4.42 10.87 3.25
C ILE A 188 4.28 9.37 3.07
N ALA A 189 3.31 8.90 2.29
CA ALA A 189 3.22 7.53 1.82
C ALA A 189 3.84 7.40 0.43
N LEU A 190 4.80 6.50 0.26
CA LEU A 190 5.33 6.13 -1.05
C LEU A 190 4.77 4.77 -1.47
N VAL A 191 3.96 4.76 -2.53
CA VAL A 191 3.36 3.52 -3.06
C VAL A 191 4.00 3.18 -4.39
N ILE A 192 4.57 1.99 -4.49
CA ILE A 192 5.35 1.56 -5.65
C ILE A 192 4.71 0.31 -6.24
N THR A 193 4.58 0.24 -7.57
CA THR A 193 4.22 -1.01 -8.25
C THR A 193 5.42 -1.68 -8.88
N SER A 194 5.37 -3.01 -8.92
CA SER A 194 6.32 -3.84 -9.64
C SER A 194 5.62 -5.02 -10.29
N GLN A 195 6.18 -5.48 -11.42
CA GLN A 195 5.69 -6.65 -12.13
C GLN A 195 6.56 -7.88 -11.80
N PRO A 196 5.95 -9.06 -11.61
CA PRO A 196 6.69 -10.29 -11.43
C PRO A 196 7.44 -10.66 -12.72
N ARG A 197 8.64 -11.17 -12.57
CA ARG A 197 9.46 -11.74 -13.66
C ARG A 197 9.74 -13.20 -13.35
N GLN A 198 9.80 -14.04 -14.38
CA GLN A 198 10.22 -15.42 -14.20
C GLN A 198 11.74 -15.45 -13.93
N ARG A 199 12.17 -16.23 -12.95
CA ARG A 199 13.60 -16.53 -12.78
C ARG A 199 14.08 -17.33 -13.98
N ILE A 200 15.04 -16.80 -14.70
CA ILE A 200 15.79 -17.60 -15.68
C ILE A 200 16.73 -18.51 -14.87
N ASN A 201 16.35 -19.78 -14.73
CA ASN A 201 17.21 -20.78 -14.09
C ASN A 201 18.42 -21.06 -15.00
N LEU A 202 19.54 -20.47 -14.67
CA LEU A 202 20.84 -20.75 -15.33
C LEU A 202 21.53 -22.00 -14.76
N GLY A 203 20.82 -22.88 -14.03
CA GLY A 203 21.40 -24.11 -13.48
C GLY A 203 20.41 -24.99 -12.72
N ALA A 204 20.71 -26.29 -12.62
CA ALA A 204 19.84 -27.38 -12.20
C ALA A 204 19.42 -27.40 -10.69
N TRP A 205 19.64 -26.37 -9.90
CA TRP A 205 19.50 -26.42 -8.44
C TRP A 205 18.57 -25.34 -7.84
N GLY A 206 17.64 -24.78 -8.58
CA GLY A 206 16.68 -23.80 -8.05
C GLY A 206 15.24 -24.19 -8.34
N LYS A 207 14.33 -24.13 -7.33
CA LYS A 207 12.89 -24.23 -7.59
C LYS A 207 12.46 -23.07 -8.50
N PRO A 208 11.62 -23.31 -9.53
CA PRO A 208 11.00 -22.22 -10.25
C PRO A 208 10.23 -21.36 -9.25
N GLY A 209 10.53 -20.08 -9.18
CA GLY A 209 9.86 -19.15 -8.29
C GLY A 209 9.53 -17.86 -9.04
N THR A 210 8.44 -17.25 -8.68
CA THR A 210 8.10 -15.91 -9.14
C THR A 210 9.05 -14.93 -8.45
N HIS A 211 9.66 -14.06 -9.21
CA HIS A 211 10.57 -13.03 -8.75
C HIS A 211 10.13 -11.70 -9.33
N TRP A 212 10.29 -10.59 -8.61
CA TRP A 212 10.04 -9.26 -9.16
C TRP A 212 11.29 -8.40 -9.14
N LEU A 213 11.29 -7.37 -9.97
CA LEU A 213 12.42 -6.48 -10.08
C LEU A 213 12.70 -5.81 -8.73
N GLY A 214 13.92 -6.00 -8.21
CA GLY A 214 14.31 -5.44 -6.94
C GLY A 214 13.70 -6.15 -5.72
N GLU A 215 13.22 -7.40 -5.81
CA GLU A 215 12.63 -8.18 -4.71
C GLU A 215 13.40 -8.01 -3.40
N ASP A 216 14.68 -8.32 -3.39
CA ASP A 216 15.54 -8.15 -2.21
C ASP A 216 15.72 -6.67 -1.82
N ALA A 217 15.75 -5.77 -2.81
CA ALA A 217 16.00 -4.36 -2.60
C ALA A 217 14.76 -3.65 -2.02
N ILE A 218 13.60 -3.87 -2.65
CA ILE A 218 12.35 -3.21 -2.29
C ILE A 218 11.78 -3.85 -1.03
N GLY A 219 11.83 -5.18 -0.90
CA GLY A 219 11.38 -5.90 0.28
C GLY A 219 12.11 -5.45 1.55
N HIS A 220 13.41 -5.11 1.46
CA HIS A 220 14.14 -4.56 2.61
C HIS A 220 13.82 -3.09 2.92
N ALA A 221 13.32 -2.32 1.96
CA ALA A 221 12.96 -0.91 2.16
C ALA A 221 11.47 -0.73 2.47
N ALA A 222 10.61 -1.60 1.93
CA ALA A 222 9.17 -1.51 2.11
C ALA A 222 8.74 -1.82 3.55
N MET A 223 7.77 -1.06 4.05
CA MET A 223 7.06 -1.39 5.28
C MET A 223 6.03 -2.49 5.05
N THR A 224 5.45 -2.55 3.86
CA THR A 224 4.45 -3.54 3.50
C THR A 224 4.63 -3.95 2.04
N THR A 225 4.55 -5.25 1.77
CA THR A 225 4.59 -5.82 0.42
C THR A 225 3.37 -6.71 0.22
N ILE A 226 2.58 -6.41 -0.82
CA ILE A 226 1.37 -7.14 -1.18
C ILE A 226 1.49 -7.66 -2.60
N LEU A 227 1.28 -8.96 -2.78
CA LEU A 227 1.16 -9.60 -4.08
C LEU A 227 -0.33 -9.67 -4.47
N LEU A 228 -0.65 -9.20 -5.67
CA LEU A 228 -1.98 -9.24 -6.27
C LEU A 228 -1.98 -10.21 -7.44
N GLU A 229 -2.84 -11.22 -7.38
CA GLU A 229 -2.95 -12.26 -8.39
C GLU A 229 -4.39 -12.34 -8.89
N GLU A 230 -4.56 -12.12 -10.19
CA GLU A 230 -5.84 -12.33 -10.85
C GLU A 230 -6.22 -13.81 -10.77
N GLN A 231 -7.46 -14.07 -10.39
CA GLN A 231 -8.05 -15.38 -10.31
C GLN A 231 -9.12 -15.54 -11.40
N LYS A 232 -10.19 -16.24 -11.10
CA LYS A 232 -11.28 -16.51 -12.00
C LYS A 232 -12.09 -15.23 -12.30
N GLN A 233 -12.41 -15.01 -13.55
CA GLN A 233 -13.34 -13.98 -14.01
C GLN A 233 -14.78 -14.32 -13.62
N PHE A 234 -15.62 -13.30 -13.48
CA PHE A 234 -17.06 -13.44 -13.23
C PHE A 234 -17.87 -12.46 -14.10
N GLY A 235 -19.14 -12.79 -14.30
CA GLY A 235 -20.12 -12.08 -15.12
C GLY A 235 -21.17 -13.05 -15.64
N ASP A 236 -22.27 -12.55 -16.15
CA ASP A 236 -23.36 -13.38 -16.68
C ASP A 236 -22.98 -14.05 -18.02
N ASP A 237 -22.06 -13.44 -18.75
CA ASP A 237 -21.52 -13.95 -20.00
C ASP A 237 -20.00 -14.16 -19.88
N ALA A 238 -19.55 -15.38 -20.08
CA ALA A 238 -18.13 -15.72 -20.07
C ALA A 238 -17.32 -15.04 -21.20
N ALA A 239 -17.97 -14.58 -22.27
CA ALA A 239 -17.34 -13.82 -23.35
C ALA A 239 -17.19 -12.33 -23.02
N SER A 240 -17.94 -11.83 -22.02
CA SER A 240 -17.94 -10.45 -21.60
C SER A 240 -17.95 -10.37 -20.06
N PRO A 241 -16.86 -10.75 -19.40
CA PRO A 241 -16.78 -10.69 -17.95
C PRO A 241 -16.88 -9.23 -17.49
N ILE A 242 -17.51 -8.99 -16.34
CA ILE A 242 -17.64 -7.67 -15.73
C ILE A 242 -16.58 -7.39 -14.67
N GLY A 243 -15.81 -8.42 -14.33
CA GLY A 243 -14.76 -8.35 -13.35
C GLY A 243 -14.11 -9.71 -13.07
N HIS A 244 -13.25 -9.71 -12.08
CA HIS A 244 -12.50 -10.91 -11.68
C HIS A 244 -12.22 -10.90 -10.18
N HIS A 245 -11.99 -12.07 -9.63
CA HIS A 245 -11.51 -12.19 -8.26
C HIS A 245 -10.00 -11.90 -8.22
N ILE A 246 -9.56 -11.09 -7.28
CA ILE A 246 -8.14 -10.86 -7.02
C ILE A 246 -7.77 -11.49 -5.68
N MET A 247 -6.76 -12.34 -5.68
CA MET A 247 -6.13 -12.81 -4.47
C MET A 247 -5.02 -11.85 -4.06
N ALA A 248 -5.17 -11.19 -2.93
CA ALA A 248 -4.13 -10.41 -2.29
C ALA A 248 -3.41 -11.27 -1.25
N THR A 249 -2.08 -11.31 -1.33
CA THR A 249 -1.22 -12.03 -0.39
C THR A 249 -0.26 -11.04 0.28
N LEU A 250 -0.29 -10.97 1.61
CA LEU A 250 0.69 -10.21 2.37
C LEU A 250 2.02 -10.98 2.39
N ILE A 251 3.01 -10.48 1.66
CA ILE A 251 4.33 -11.10 1.56
C ILE A 251 5.19 -10.74 2.77
N ASP A 252 5.19 -9.46 3.13
CA ASP A 252 5.94 -8.94 4.28
C ASP A 252 5.27 -7.68 4.84
N THR A 253 5.39 -7.49 6.15
CA THR A 253 4.99 -6.25 6.81
C THR A 253 5.84 -6.01 8.05
N ARG A 254 6.25 -4.75 8.24
CA ARG A 254 6.93 -4.26 9.45
C ARG A 254 5.98 -3.47 10.35
N ILE A 255 4.74 -3.33 9.91
CA ILE A 255 3.71 -2.66 10.69
C ILE A 255 3.25 -3.63 11.76
N ALA A 256 3.34 -3.24 13.03
CA ALA A 256 2.80 -4.03 14.12
C ALA A 256 1.26 -4.14 13.97
N GLY A 257 0.79 -5.26 13.42
CA GLY A 257 -0.64 -5.49 13.16
C GLY A 257 -1.43 -5.80 14.42
N CYS A 258 -0.80 -6.45 15.40
CA CYS A 258 -1.46 -6.93 16.62
C CYS A 258 -0.51 -6.82 17.79
N THR A 259 -0.99 -6.27 18.89
CA THR A 259 -0.24 -6.15 20.15
C THR A 259 -0.22 -7.47 20.95
N GLU A 260 -1.00 -8.48 20.53
CA GLU A 260 -1.00 -9.79 21.21
C GLU A 260 0.19 -10.66 20.78
N PRO A 261 1.10 -11.02 21.71
CA PRO A 261 2.26 -11.88 21.40
C PRO A 261 1.90 -13.29 20.90
N THR A 262 0.66 -13.73 21.14
CA THR A 262 0.13 -15.06 20.82
C THR A 262 -0.74 -15.09 19.56
N CYS A 263 -0.98 -13.95 18.92
CA CYS A 263 -1.84 -13.89 17.75
C CYS A 263 -1.26 -14.72 16.60
N LYS A 264 -1.93 -15.83 16.31
CA LYS A 264 -1.55 -16.74 15.22
C LYS A 264 -1.77 -16.11 13.84
N GLU A 265 -2.70 -15.15 13.73
CA GLU A 265 -3.04 -14.48 12.48
C GLU A 265 -1.93 -13.49 12.04
N CYS A 266 -1.36 -12.73 12.99
CA CYS A 266 -0.31 -11.74 12.71
C CYS A 266 1.07 -12.37 12.45
N ARG A 267 1.27 -13.64 12.73
CA ARG A 267 2.52 -14.39 12.51
C ARG A 267 2.50 -15.27 11.27
N ARG A 268 1.38 -15.31 10.54
CA ARG A 268 1.29 -16.13 9.33
C ARG A 268 2.04 -15.45 8.19
N LYS A 269 3.13 -16.05 7.76
CA LYS A 269 3.65 -15.88 6.41
C LYS A 269 2.56 -16.36 5.44
N ASP A 270 2.36 -15.64 4.34
CA ASP A 270 1.36 -15.94 3.31
C ASP A 270 -0.11 -15.72 3.74
N PHE A 271 -0.35 -14.70 4.56
CA PHE A 271 -1.71 -14.27 4.87
C PHE A 271 -2.35 -13.72 3.60
N ARG A 272 -3.41 -14.37 3.12
CA ARG A 272 -4.03 -14.07 1.83
C ARG A 272 -5.55 -14.04 1.91
N ARG A 273 -6.17 -13.16 1.13
CA ARG A 273 -7.62 -13.04 0.97
C ARG A 273 -7.96 -12.70 -0.46
N THR A 274 -9.13 -13.16 -0.88
CA THR A 274 -9.69 -12.83 -2.19
C THR A 274 -10.76 -11.76 -2.04
N PHE A 275 -10.84 -10.86 -3.00
CA PHE A 275 -11.89 -9.85 -3.11
C PHE A 275 -12.36 -9.72 -4.54
N ASP A 276 -13.58 -9.20 -4.70
CA ASP A 276 -14.17 -8.95 -6.00
C ASP A 276 -13.64 -7.63 -6.57
N PHE A 277 -13.26 -7.66 -7.84
CA PHE A 277 -12.73 -6.52 -8.55
C PHE A 277 -13.52 -6.33 -9.85
N TYR A 278 -14.23 -5.25 -9.98
CA TYR A 278 -14.96 -4.88 -11.18
C TYR A 278 -14.07 -4.07 -12.12
N ASP A 279 -14.09 -4.40 -13.43
CA ASP A 279 -13.26 -3.72 -14.42
C ASP A 279 -13.60 -2.23 -14.54
N ALA A 280 -14.85 -1.85 -14.29
CA ALA A 280 -15.31 -0.47 -14.33
C ALA A 280 -14.94 0.35 -13.08
N THR A 281 -15.12 -0.22 -11.89
CA THR A 281 -15.10 0.50 -10.61
C THR A 281 -13.98 0.08 -9.65
N GLY A 282 -13.22 -0.96 -9.99
CA GLY A 282 -12.17 -1.50 -9.13
C GLY A 282 -12.69 -2.42 -8.03
N PRO A 283 -12.04 -2.46 -6.85
CA PRO A 283 -12.43 -3.32 -5.73
C PRO A 283 -13.85 -3.04 -5.28
N ASP A 284 -14.61 -4.11 -5.01
CA ASP A 284 -15.92 -4.00 -4.35
C ASP A 284 -15.73 -3.72 -2.86
N PHE A 285 -15.93 -2.46 -2.48
CA PHE A 285 -15.83 -2.02 -1.09
C PHE A 285 -16.81 -2.77 -0.18
N PHE A 286 -18.07 -2.89 -0.59
CA PHE A 286 -19.13 -3.43 0.27
C PHE A 286 -18.97 -4.93 0.50
N SER A 287 -18.70 -5.70 -0.55
CA SER A 287 -18.41 -7.12 -0.47
C SER A 287 -17.19 -7.37 0.43
N SER A 288 -16.12 -6.63 0.20
CA SER A 288 -14.87 -6.68 0.95
C SER A 288 -15.06 -6.33 2.43
N ALA A 289 -15.84 -5.28 2.74
CA ALA A 289 -16.15 -4.87 4.11
C ALA A 289 -16.94 -5.94 4.86
N LEU A 290 -17.96 -6.52 4.21
CA LEU A 290 -18.80 -7.56 4.80
C LEU A 290 -17.98 -8.82 5.12
N ASP A 291 -17.05 -9.20 4.24
CA ASP A 291 -16.18 -10.36 4.46
C ASP A 291 -15.25 -10.14 5.66
N VAL A 292 -14.67 -8.95 5.80
CA VAL A 292 -13.87 -8.59 6.98
C VAL A 292 -14.69 -8.62 8.28
N LEU A 293 -15.89 -8.04 8.27
CA LEU A 293 -16.80 -8.04 9.43
C LEU A 293 -17.22 -9.45 9.81
N GLN A 294 -17.49 -10.33 8.83
CA GLN A 294 -17.84 -11.73 9.07
C GLN A 294 -16.64 -12.51 9.62
N GLU A 295 -15.45 -12.34 9.09
CA GLU A 295 -14.24 -13.01 9.55
C GLU A 295 -13.94 -12.68 11.02
N LYS A 296 -14.14 -11.42 11.39
CA LYS A 296 -13.98 -10.95 12.78
C LYS A 296 -15.19 -11.21 13.66
N LYS A 297 -16.18 -11.98 13.16
CA LYS A 297 -17.41 -12.34 13.87
C LYS A 297 -18.27 -11.15 14.33
N ALA A 298 -17.99 -9.95 13.82
CA ALA A 298 -18.81 -8.77 14.06
C ALA A 298 -20.19 -8.92 13.42
N VAL A 299 -20.26 -9.65 12.31
CA VAL A 299 -21.50 -10.05 11.64
C VAL A 299 -21.55 -11.56 11.57
N THR A 300 -22.68 -12.16 11.98
CA THR A 300 -22.90 -13.61 11.88
C THR A 300 -23.59 -13.95 10.56
N TYR A 301 -23.26 -15.12 9.98
CA TYR A 301 -23.84 -15.61 8.73
C TYR A 301 -24.53 -16.96 8.96
N LYS A 302 -25.80 -17.07 8.52
CA LYS A 302 -26.53 -18.33 8.55
C LYS A 302 -27.53 -18.41 7.41
N GLY A 303 -27.42 -19.44 6.58
CA GLY A 303 -28.41 -19.74 5.52
C GLY A 303 -28.61 -18.60 4.49
N GLY A 304 -27.56 -17.87 4.12
CA GLY A 304 -27.62 -16.76 3.18
C GLY A 304 -28.00 -15.41 3.82
N TRP A 305 -28.17 -15.36 5.14
CA TRP A 305 -28.51 -14.16 5.88
C TRP A 305 -27.37 -13.75 6.80
N TYR A 306 -27.10 -12.44 6.82
CA TYR A 306 -26.16 -11.78 7.72
C TYR A 306 -26.93 -11.12 8.85
N LYS A 307 -26.41 -11.17 10.07
CA LYS A 307 -26.99 -10.48 11.23
C LYS A 307 -25.91 -9.69 11.96
N PHE A 308 -26.19 -8.42 12.25
CA PHE A 308 -25.35 -7.52 13.04
C PHE A 308 -26.09 -7.16 14.33
N LYS A 309 -25.53 -7.53 15.49
CA LYS A 309 -26.12 -7.30 16.82
C LYS A 309 -27.61 -7.69 16.84
N GLU A 310 -28.47 -6.80 17.36
CA GLU A 310 -29.93 -7.03 17.44
C GLU A 310 -30.70 -6.49 16.22
N HIS A 311 -29.99 -6.05 15.17
CA HIS A 311 -30.64 -5.58 13.95
C HIS A 311 -31.29 -6.71 13.15
N LYS A 312 -32.18 -6.35 12.23
CA LYS A 312 -32.83 -7.32 11.34
C LYS A 312 -31.80 -7.98 10.42
N PRO A 313 -31.90 -9.29 10.17
CA PRO A 313 -31.06 -9.95 9.19
C PRO A 313 -31.20 -9.33 7.80
N PHE A 314 -30.12 -9.38 7.01
CA PHE A 314 -30.06 -8.82 5.65
C PHE A 314 -29.30 -9.77 4.71
N ARG A 315 -29.42 -9.57 3.40
CA ARG A 315 -28.67 -10.29 2.36
C ARG A 315 -27.40 -9.51 2.02
N ARG A 316 -26.41 -10.20 1.39
CA ARG A 316 -25.20 -9.53 0.88
C ARG A 316 -25.54 -8.37 -0.06
N SER A 317 -26.52 -8.57 -0.96
CA SER A 317 -27.01 -7.54 -1.87
C SER A 317 -27.52 -6.27 -1.21
N ASP A 318 -27.96 -6.37 0.04
CA ASP A 318 -28.58 -5.26 0.77
C ASP A 318 -27.57 -4.50 1.63
N PHE A 319 -26.30 -4.97 1.68
CA PHE A 319 -25.32 -4.49 2.64
C PHE A 319 -24.98 -3.01 2.46
N GLU A 320 -24.90 -2.52 1.23
CA GLU A 320 -24.71 -1.09 0.94
C GLU A 320 -25.80 -0.22 1.59
N GLN A 321 -27.05 -0.63 1.45
CA GLN A 321 -28.17 0.05 2.11
C GLN A 321 -28.06 -0.06 3.64
N LYS A 322 -27.64 -1.23 4.15
CA LYS A 322 -27.53 -1.47 5.59
C LYS A 322 -26.43 -0.69 6.26
N ILE A 323 -25.32 -0.40 5.58
CA ILE A 323 -24.29 0.51 6.09
C ILE A 323 -24.86 1.92 6.32
N THR A 324 -25.73 2.38 5.45
CA THR A 324 -26.40 3.68 5.61
C THR A 324 -27.45 3.65 6.74
N GLU A 325 -28.16 2.53 6.87
CA GLU A 325 -29.20 2.35 7.90
C GLU A 325 -28.59 2.11 9.31
N TYR A 326 -27.41 1.43 9.37
CA TYR A 326 -26.68 1.10 10.60
C TYR A 326 -25.25 1.64 10.54
N PRO A 327 -24.99 2.93 10.81
CA PRO A 327 -23.67 3.54 10.72
C PRO A 327 -22.61 2.84 11.57
N GLU A 328 -23.02 2.19 12.67
CA GLU A 328 -22.15 1.41 13.56
C GLU A 328 -21.43 0.24 12.86
N LEU A 329 -21.90 -0.20 11.70
CA LEU A 329 -21.20 -1.18 10.87
C LEU A 329 -19.86 -0.62 10.37
N LEU A 330 -19.86 0.65 9.90
CA LEU A 330 -18.62 1.32 9.47
C LEU A 330 -17.69 1.61 10.64
N ASP A 331 -18.23 2.00 11.79
CA ASP A 331 -17.42 2.26 12.99
C ASP A 331 -16.79 0.96 13.49
N THR A 332 -17.54 -0.15 13.45
CA THR A 332 -17.02 -1.49 13.76
C THR A 332 -15.91 -1.90 12.78
N LEU A 333 -16.11 -1.69 11.47
CA LEU A 333 -15.10 -1.96 10.46
C LEU A 333 -13.83 -1.13 10.70
N ARG A 334 -13.98 0.18 10.95
CA ARG A 334 -12.85 1.08 11.27
C ARG A 334 -12.09 0.61 12.51
N ASN A 335 -12.80 0.21 13.56
CA ASN A 335 -12.15 -0.31 14.77
C ASN A 335 -11.35 -1.59 14.48
N ILE A 336 -11.91 -2.52 13.71
CA ILE A 336 -11.22 -3.75 13.29
C ILE A 336 -9.97 -3.42 12.47
N LEU A 337 -10.06 -2.52 11.50
CA LEU A 337 -8.93 -2.12 10.65
C LEU A 337 -7.84 -1.38 11.45
N ASN A 338 -8.19 -0.69 12.52
CA ASN A 338 -7.24 -0.09 13.47
C ASN A 338 -6.57 -1.10 14.42
N GLY A 339 -6.80 -2.40 14.23
CA GLY A 339 -6.25 -3.45 15.07
C GLY A 339 -7.04 -3.68 16.37
N GLY A 340 -8.25 -3.15 16.46
CA GLY A 340 -9.17 -3.40 17.56
C GLY A 340 -9.72 -4.83 17.54
N HIS A 341 -10.00 -5.38 18.72
CA HIS A 341 -10.77 -6.62 18.85
C HIS A 341 -12.27 -6.28 18.85
N TYR A 342 -13.05 -7.14 18.23
CA TYR A 342 -14.50 -7.15 18.37
C TYR A 342 -14.85 -8.33 19.27
N ASP A 343 -15.25 -8.01 20.50
CA ASP A 343 -15.68 -8.97 21.53
C ASP A 343 -17.16 -9.37 21.33
#